data_e4fc6160932c895aab73a298fc24b218
#
_entry.id   e4fc6160932c895aab73a298fc24b218
#
_cell.length_a   1.000
_cell.length_b   1.000
_cell.length_c   1.000
_cell.angle_alpha   90.00
_cell.angle_beta   90.00
_cell.angle_gamma   90.00
#
_symmetry.space_group_name_H-M   'P 1'
#
loop_
_entity.id
_entity.type
_entity.pdbx_description
1 polymer ?
#
loop_
_entity_poly.entity_id
_entity_poly.type
_entity_poly.pdbx_seq_one_letter_code
_entity_poly.pdbx_strand_id
1 'polypeptide(L)'
;MRRLIVVLAVLVGTGTVAARASAEPLPYLGANTVASSPASGGGYPDPDGTPEPGDCTKGDFNSNRSESWIANDPGTENLVGTSKFFFDIFSTFYNFYLGSYTILGGTPVANNQVQGYDCISAGTQAMPPSWTNSTDPNVDFDTQHRAYQTVLPFNAYWTNLHPNGAIYMSYSDDYGATWHIGNGGEPLEHFPNQSSLAFGHVEDKQWVAVDHFPSSPCRDDVYAMWAVFNGLAIKVRYAVSYNHGTTFSKDRTLSAPSQVGPGVTYVYPSVGVDGTVYASFVSFPPSGKASNIYVTSSKDCGQTWAPFTAAVHDVGLLPTTSLPNTRFRDGIVENFVASPTHAGHAYLTWENWDGTQMDVYFAHTEDFGKTWSMPELVNDNVDAGAPTDQFQPSVAAGPGGGVAVAFYDRRRPCVTDDPSIAHPDAVNFCIDTSLQVYRDTGSGLLRVGSNVRIEEFQWDPEQPLQHVDGIGQAACAAHTDPCPVTFIGDYFGLAMSAANVYGLMVSTHYPSTVTADEGGPVYYQQQVLAKVPRSALGIG
;
A
#
# COMPACT_ATOMS: atom_id res chain seq x y z
N MET A 1 -74.77 43.87 -10.22
CA MET A 1 -74.00 42.74 -10.68
C MET A 1 -72.71 43.22 -11.38
N ARG A 2 -71.62 43.29 -10.68
CA ARG A 2 -70.32 43.66 -11.28
C ARG A 2 -69.52 42.38 -11.40
N ARG A 3 -69.09 41.99 -12.59
CA ARG A 3 -68.21 40.83 -12.85
C ARG A 3 -66.79 41.26 -12.64
N LEU A 4 -66.11 40.54 -11.76
CA LEU A 4 -64.68 40.66 -11.52
C LEU A 4 -63.94 39.76 -12.53
N ILE A 5 -63.08 40.34 -13.36
CA ILE A 5 -62.20 39.61 -14.25
C ILE A 5 -60.85 39.45 -13.49
N VAL A 6 -60.50 38.19 -13.18
CA VAL A 6 -59.18 37.84 -12.60
C VAL A 6 -58.24 37.54 -13.77
N VAL A 7 -57.22 38.36 -13.96
CA VAL A 7 -56.13 38.10 -14.90
C VAL A 7 -55.02 37.29 -14.19
N LEU A 8 -54.82 36.06 -14.63
CA LEU A 8 -53.76 35.20 -14.16
C LEU A 8 -52.49 35.54 -14.93
N ALA A 9 -51.49 36.15 -14.27
CA ALA A 9 -50.16 36.37 -14.83
C ALA A 9 -49.33 35.10 -14.62
N VAL A 10 -48.96 34.43 -15.72
CA VAL A 10 -48.00 33.32 -15.71
C VAL A 10 -46.60 33.92 -15.75
N LEU A 11 -45.89 33.84 -14.63
CA LEU A 11 -44.47 34.12 -14.57
C LEU A 11 -43.70 32.92 -15.13
N VAL A 12 -43.18 33.05 -16.36
CA VAL A 12 -42.19 32.12 -16.91
C VAL A 12 -40.83 32.47 -16.27
N GLY A 13 -40.46 31.74 -15.24
CA GLY A 13 -39.11 31.81 -14.68
C GLY A 13 -38.12 31.18 -15.66
N THR A 14 -37.31 31.98 -16.31
CA THR A 14 -36.12 31.50 -17.01
C THR A 14 -35.08 31.08 -15.95
N GLY A 15 -35.08 29.81 -15.62
CA GLY A 15 -34.01 29.23 -14.82
C GLY A 15 -32.72 29.29 -15.64
N THR A 16 -31.82 30.18 -15.26
CA THR A 16 -30.42 30.10 -15.70
C THR A 16 -29.82 28.82 -15.09
N VAL A 17 -29.62 27.80 -15.93
CA VAL A 17 -28.75 26.70 -15.61
C VAL A 17 -27.36 27.31 -15.45
N ALA A 18 -26.90 27.45 -14.20
CA ALA A 18 -25.52 27.80 -13.95
C ALA A 18 -24.68 26.69 -14.61
N ALA A 19 -23.88 27.02 -15.59
CA ALA A 19 -22.86 26.11 -16.11
C ALA A 19 -21.99 25.74 -14.93
N ARG A 20 -21.93 24.44 -14.61
CA ARG A 20 -20.96 23.91 -13.64
C ARG A 20 -19.59 24.37 -14.13
N ALA A 21 -18.86 25.09 -13.29
CA ALA A 21 -17.45 25.30 -13.50
C ALA A 21 -16.84 23.90 -13.53
N SER A 22 -16.33 23.47 -14.67
CA SER A 22 -15.49 22.29 -14.74
C SER A 22 -14.26 22.60 -13.88
N ALA A 23 -14.01 21.79 -12.85
CA ALA A 23 -12.76 21.89 -12.11
C ALA A 23 -11.61 21.86 -13.13
N GLU A 24 -10.67 22.77 -13.01
CA GLU A 24 -9.46 22.76 -13.85
C GLU A 24 -8.81 21.38 -13.71
N PRO A 25 -8.42 20.75 -14.83
CA PRO A 25 -7.80 19.43 -14.77
C PRO A 25 -6.50 19.51 -13.97
N LEU A 26 -6.30 18.60 -13.01
CA LEU A 26 -5.06 18.49 -12.26
C LEU A 26 -3.87 18.37 -13.21
N PRO A 27 -2.83 19.19 -13.07
CA PRO A 27 -1.66 19.09 -13.91
C PRO A 27 -1.00 17.71 -13.72
N TYR A 28 -0.67 17.06 -14.82
CA TYR A 28 0.10 15.83 -14.82
C TYR A 28 1.60 16.17 -14.78
N LEU A 29 2.34 15.54 -13.87
CA LEU A 29 3.77 15.69 -13.74
C LEU A 29 4.45 14.33 -13.67
N GLY A 30 5.55 14.18 -14.40
CA GLY A 30 6.40 13.00 -14.33
C GLY A 30 6.38 12.14 -15.59
N ALA A 31 6.83 10.90 -15.44
CA ALA A 31 6.80 9.87 -16.46
C ALA A 31 6.40 8.54 -15.84
N ASN A 32 5.57 7.77 -16.52
CA ASN A 32 5.12 6.47 -16.09
C ASN A 32 5.80 5.36 -16.90
N THR A 33 6.13 4.27 -16.23
CA THR A 33 6.69 3.06 -16.84
C THR A 33 6.06 1.84 -16.17
N VAL A 34 5.58 0.89 -16.95
CA VAL A 34 5.06 -0.38 -16.42
C VAL A 34 6.24 -1.16 -15.83
N ALA A 35 6.18 -1.46 -14.55
CA ALA A 35 7.20 -2.20 -13.81
C ALA A 35 6.94 -3.71 -13.84
N SER A 36 5.67 -4.13 -13.79
CA SER A 36 5.29 -5.53 -13.94
C SER A 36 5.25 -5.93 -15.41
N SER A 37 5.40 -7.24 -15.66
CA SER A 37 5.23 -7.75 -17.03
C SER A 37 3.81 -8.26 -17.23
N PRO A 38 3.02 -7.66 -18.12
CA PRO A 38 1.67 -8.14 -18.41
C PRO A 38 1.64 -9.48 -19.16
N ALA A 39 2.78 -9.94 -19.67
CA ALA A 39 2.91 -11.21 -20.38
C ALA A 39 3.39 -12.36 -19.48
N SER A 40 3.94 -12.05 -18.32
CA SER A 40 4.47 -13.03 -17.38
C SER A 40 3.57 -13.09 -16.15
N GLY A 41 2.34 -13.49 -16.32
CA GLY A 41 1.63 -14.01 -15.21
C GLY A 41 2.14 -15.41 -14.96
N GLY A 42 2.63 -15.72 -13.80
CA GLY A 42 2.84 -17.10 -13.43
C GLY A 42 1.45 -17.73 -13.29
N GLY A 43 1.14 -18.70 -14.14
CA GLY A 43 -0.01 -19.54 -13.90
C GLY A 43 0.21 -20.33 -12.62
N TYR A 44 -0.86 -20.60 -11.91
CA TYR A 44 -0.83 -21.59 -10.85
C TYR A 44 -0.85 -23.00 -11.46
N PRO A 45 -0.03 -23.89 -10.98
CA PRO A 45 0.26 -25.09 -11.73
C PRO A 45 -0.71 -26.22 -11.55
N ASP A 46 -1.47 -26.27 -10.48
CA ASP A 46 -2.29 -27.43 -10.20
C ASP A 46 -3.61 -27.05 -9.51
N PRO A 47 -4.77 -27.47 -10.08
CA PRO A 47 -6.08 -27.21 -9.50
C PRO A 47 -6.28 -27.81 -8.10
N ASP A 48 -5.44 -28.74 -7.64
CA ASP A 48 -5.52 -29.30 -6.30
C ASP A 48 -4.77 -28.47 -5.24
N GLY A 49 -4.10 -27.40 -5.65
CA GLY A 49 -3.44 -26.46 -4.75
C GLY A 49 -2.08 -26.92 -4.23
N THR A 50 -1.49 -27.97 -4.79
CA THR A 50 -0.13 -28.38 -4.48
C THR A 50 0.83 -27.88 -5.56
N PRO A 51 1.72 -26.91 -5.25
CA PRO A 51 2.71 -26.46 -6.21
C PRO A 51 3.72 -27.58 -6.48
N GLU A 52 3.86 -27.92 -7.77
CA GLU A 52 4.91 -28.81 -8.21
C GLU A 52 6.12 -28.00 -8.71
N PRO A 53 7.34 -28.39 -8.37
CA PRO A 53 8.55 -27.69 -8.82
C PRO A 53 8.58 -27.49 -10.34
N GLY A 54 8.69 -26.25 -10.77
CA GLY A 54 8.74 -25.87 -12.19
C GLY A 54 7.39 -25.62 -12.87
N ASP A 55 6.30 -25.65 -12.14
CA ASP A 55 4.96 -25.46 -12.67
C ASP A 55 4.49 -24.00 -12.74
N CYS A 56 5.27 -23.04 -12.28
CA CYS A 56 4.94 -21.61 -12.22
C CYS A 56 4.58 -20.96 -13.57
N THR A 57 4.70 -21.67 -14.64
CA THR A 57 4.34 -21.22 -15.99
C THR A 57 3.16 -21.95 -16.59
N LYS A 58 2.54 -22.85 -15.84
CA LYS A 58 1.41 -23.66 -16.27
C LYS A 58 0.19 -23.30 -15.44
N GLY A 59 -0.99 -23.41 -16.00
CA GLY A 59 -2.26 -23.22 -15.31
C GLY A 59 -3.03 -22.00 -15.75
N ASP A 60 -4.23 -21.91 -15.22
CA ASP A 60 -5.17 -20.85 -15.51
C ASP A 60 -4.68 -19.54 -14.90
N PHE A 61 -4.68 -18.51 -15.71
CA PHE A 61 -3.82 -17.41 -15.57
C PHE A 61 -4.54 -16.17 -15.04
N ASN A 62 -4.05 -15.61 -13.96
CA ASN A 62 -4.47 -14.30 -13.49
C ASN A 62 -3.22 -13.47 -13.20
N SER A 63 -3.03 -12.37 -13.91
CA SER A 63 -1.83 -11.54 -13.82
C SER A 63 -2.01 -10.26 -13.00
N ASN A 64 -3.05 -10.18 -12.18
CA ASN A 64 -3.30 -8.99 -11.36
C ASN A 64 -2.25 -8.82 -10.27
N ARG A 65 -1.89 -7.58 -10.03
CA ARG A 65 -0.97 -7.15 -8.96
C ARG A 65 -1.58 -6.05 -8.13
N SER A 66 -1.26 -6.05 -6.83
CA SER A 66 -1.79 -5.07 -5.88
C SER A 66 -0.84 -4.93 -4.68
N GLU A 67 -1.18 -4.08 -3.73
CA GLU A 67 -0.38 -3.86 -2.51
C GLU A 67 1.09 -3.65 -2.83
N SER A 68 1.41 -2.59 -3.53
CA SER A 68 2.78 -2.28 -3.90
C SER A 68 3.53 -1.56 -2.79
N TRP A 69 4.83 -1.79 -2.71
CA TRP A 69 5.75 -0.99 -1.91
C TRP A 69 7.04 -0.72 -2.68
N ILE A 70 7.73 0.35 -2.32
CA ILE A 70 8.97 0.74 -2.98
C ILE A 70 9.92 1.40 -1.98
N ALA A 71 11.20 1.07 -2.04
CA ALA A 71 12.24 1.76 -1.30
C ALA A 71 13.38 2.19 -2.22
N ASN A 72 13.96 3.32 -1.92
CA ASN A 72 15.13 3.86 -2.58
C ASN A 72 16.40 3.47 -1.82
N ASP A 73 17.38 2.93 -2.54
CA ASP A 73 18.72 2.71 -2.01
C ASP A 73 19.38 4.06 -1.66
N PRO A 74 19.75 4.29 -0.40
CA PRO A 74 20.21 5.59 0.09
C PRO A 74 21.36 6.17 -0.73
N GLY A 75 21.20 7.41 -1.16
CA GLY A 75 22.21 8.15 -1.94
C GLY A 75 22.27 7.79 -3.41
N THR A 76 21.41 6.93 -3.92
CA THR A 76 21.34 6.52 -5.33
C THR A 76 19.96 6.80 -5.95
N GLU A 77 19.80 6.48 -7.24
CA GLU A 77 18.51 6.43 -7.94
C GLU A 77 18.11 4.97 -8.24
N ASN A 78 18.69 4.01 -7.52
CA ASN A 78 18.30 2.61 -7.61
C ASN A 78 17.23 2.32 -6.55
N LEU A 79 16.25 1.48 -6.89
CA LEU A 79 15.15 1.13 -6.03
C LEU A 79 14.82 -0.35 -6.16
N VAL A 80 14.16 -0.87 -5.16
CA VAL A 80 13.42 -2.13 -5.24
C VAL A 80 11.95 -1.82 -5.02
N GLY A 81 11.12 -2.26 -5.96
CA GLY A 81 9.67 -2.30 -5.81
C GLY A 81 9.21 -3.72 -5.48
N THR A 82 8.11 -3.83 -4.78
CA THR A 82 7.47 -5.12 -4.46
C THR A 82 5.96 -5.03 -4.60
N SER A 83 5.29 -6.14 -4.90
CA SER A 83 3.83 -6.18 -4.92
C SER A 83 3.29 -7.57 -4.60
N LYS A 84 2.05 -7.64 -4.18
CA LYS A 84 1.26 -8.86 -4.17
C LYS A 84 0.92 -9.22 -5.61
N PHE A 85 0.95 -10.50 -5.94
CA PHE A 85 0.69 -11.05 -7.23
C PHE A 85 -0.34 -12.18 -7.14
N PHE A 86 -1.48 -12.01 -7.79
CA PHE A 86 -2.52 -13.04 -7.89
C PHE A 86 -2.18 -13.97 -9.05
N PHE A 87 -2.40 -15.26 -8.90
CA PHE A 87 -2.09 -16.22 -9.94
C PHE A 87 -3.16 -17.29 -10.19
N ASP A 88 -4.16 -17.44 -9.33
CA ASP A 88 -5.28 -18.33 -9.56
C ASP A 88 -6.54 -17.86 -8.85
N ILE A 89 -7.67 -17.85 -9.55
CA ILE A 89 -8.97 -17.54 -8.99
C ILE A 89 -9.69 -18.78 -8.43
N PHE A 90 -9.33 -19.98 -8.85
CA PHE A 90 -10.04 -21.21 -8.45
C PHE A 90 -9.47 -21.89 -7.24
N SER A 91 -8.17 -21.84 -7.08
CA SER A 91 -7.56 -22.49 -5.95
C SER A 91 -7.78 -21.74 -4.69
N THR A 92 -8.67 -20.78 -4.71
CA THR A 92 -9.28 -20.35 -3.52
C THR A 92 -8.59 -19.57 -2.52
N PHE A 93 -9.16 -18.98 -1.72
CA PHE A 93 -8.79 -18.13 -0.62
C PHE A 93 -7.34 -17.63 -0.72
N TYR A 94 -7.09 -16.77 -1.76
CA TYR A 94 -5.85 -16.05 -1.89
C TYR A 94 -4.64 -16.90 -2.30
N ASN A 95 -4.64 -17.44 -3.50
CA ASN A 95 -3.38 -17.89 -4.08
C ASN A 95 -2.65 -16.71 -4.65
N PHE A 96 -1.70 -16.21 -3.88
CA PHE A 96 -0.84 -15.12 -4.27
C PHE A 96 0.54 -15.25 -3.62
N TYR A 97 1.51 -14.61 -4.24
CA TYR A 97 2.85 -14.49 -3.72
C TYR A 97 3.41 -13.08 -4.00
N LEU A 98 4.61 -12.82 -3.52
CA LEU A 98 5.22 -11.53 -3.67
C LEU A 98 6.05 -11.46 -4.94
N GLY A 99 5.86 -10.39 -5.72
CA GLY A 99 6.73 -10.00 -6.83
C GLY A 99 7.67 -8.89 -6.41
N SER A 100 8.89 -8.90 -6.94
CA SER A 100 9.84 -7.80 -6.79
C SER A 100 10.24 -7.21 -8.13
N TYR A 101 10.56 -5.93 -8.14
CA TYR A 101 10.94 -5.17 -9.33
C TYR A 101 12.31 -4.54 -9.11
N THR A 102 13.29 -4.91 -9.94
CA THR A 102 14.60 -4.26 -9.97
C THR A 102 14.51 -2.96 -10.77
N ILE A 103 14.81 -1.84 -10.14
CA ILE A 103 14.70 -0.51 -10.72
C ILE A 103 16.07 0.16 -10.63
N LEU A 104 16.76 0.35 -11.77
CA LEU A 104 18.10 0.95 -11.82
C LEU A 104 18.05 2.32 -12.48
N GLY A 105 18.64 3.34 -11.82
CA GLY A 105 18.60 4.72 -12.30
C GLY A 105 17.18 5.27 -12.44
N GLY A 106 16.22 4.73 -11.65
CA GLY A 106 14.83 5.08 -11.73
C GLY A 106 14.08 4.48 -12.93
N THR A 107 14.55 3.38 -13.48
CA THR A 107 13.92 2.65 -14.60
C THR A 107 13.78 1.17 -14.24
N PRO A 108 12.57 0.58 -14.33
CA PRO A 108 12.38 -0.86 -14.16
C PRO A 108 13.17 -1.66 -15.21
N VAL A 109 13.96 -2.64 -14.76
CA VAL A 109 14.82 -3.48 -15.63
C VAL A 109 14.53 -4.96 -15.48
N ALA A 110 13.92 -5.39 -14.39
CA ALA A 110 13.54 -6.79 -14.17
C ALA A 110 12.33 -6.90 -13.26
N ASN A 111 11.57 -7.96 -13.46
CA ASN A 111 10.43 -8.39 -12.65
C ASN A 111 10.76 -9.79 -12.11
N ASN A 112 10.91 -9.92 -10.81
CA ASN A 112 11.34 -11.12 -10.14
C ASN A 112 10.32 -11.55 -9.10
N GLN A 113 10.31 -12.83 -8.77
CA GLN A 113 9.53 -13.36 -7.66
C GLN A 113 10.36 -13.37 -6.38
N VAL A 114 9.71 -13.15 -5.26
CA VAL A 114 10.30 -13.28 -3.92
C VAL A 114 9.99 -14.65 -3.34
N GLN A 115 10.65 -14.95 -2.25
CA GLN A 115 10.48 -16.22 -1.50
C GLN A 115 9.08 -16.36 -0.88
N GLY A 116 8.76 -17.57 -0.51
CA GLY A 116 7.53 -17.95 0.16
C GLY A 116 6.70 -18.93 -0.67
N TYR A 117 7.21 -19.32 -1.84
CA TYR A 117 6.54 -20.21 -2.77
C TYR A 117 7.56 -21.02 -3.59
N ASP A 118 7.21 -22.24 -4.05
CA ASP A 118 8.17 -23.10 -4.78
C ASP A 118 8.55 -22.56 -6.17
N CYS A 119 7.74 -21.70 -6.73
CA CYS A 119 7.97 -21.04 -8.00
C CYS A 119 8.79 -19.76 -7.83
N ILE A 120 10.06 -19.89 -7.59
CA ILE A 120 10.97 -18.78 -7.33
C ILE A 120 11.90 -18.50 -8.52
N SER A 121 12.40 -17.27 -8.60
CA SER A 121 13.41 -16.88 -9.58
C SER A 121 14.71 -17.65 -9.37
N ALA A 122 15.43 -17.94 -10.46
CA ALA A 122 16.73 -18.58 -10.38
C ALA A 122 17.69 -17.79 -9.47
N GLY A 123 18.35 -18.47 -8.55
CA GLY A 123 19.25 -17.86 -7.57
C GLY A 123 18.57 -17.40 -6.27
N THR A 124 17.24 -17.34 -6.22
CA THR A 124 16.50 -17.09 -4.98
C THR A 124 16.41 -18.37 -4.15
N GLN A 125 16.57 -18.24 -2.84
CA GLN A 125 16.51 -19.36 -1.92
C GLN A 125 15.07 -19.64 -1.48
N ALA A 126 14.60 -20.88 -1.62
CA ALA A 126 13.28 -21.29 -1.14
C ALA A 126 13.20 -21.31 0.39
N MET A 127 12.05 -20.94 0.95
CA MET A 127 11.77 -21.05 2.37
C MET A 127 11.30 -22.47 2.71
N PRO A 128 11.87 -23.10 3.76
CA PRO A 128 11.35 -24.35 4.28
C PRO A 128 10.31 -24.10 5.41
N PRO A 129 9.21 -24.87 5.50
CA PRO A 129 8.70 -25.79 4.49
C PRO A 129 8.14 -25.06 3.28
N SER A 130 7.77 -25.80 2.24
CA SER A 130 7.06 -25.21 1.11
C SER A 130 5.73 -24.58 1.55
N TRP A 131 5.49 -23.36 1.08
CA TRP A 131 4.31 -22.57 1.40
C TRP A 131 3.45 -22.37 0.16
N THR A 132 2.14 -22.28 0.33
CA THR A 132 1.20 -22.07 -0.78
C THR A 132 0.97 -20.61 -1.11
N ASN A 133 1.27 -19.71 -0.18
CA ASN A 133 1.02 -18.28 -0.33
C ASN A 133 2.10 -17.46 0.36
N SER A 134 2.25 -16.20 -0.07
CA SER A 134 2.93 -15.13 0.67
C SER A 134 2.26 -13.78 0.39
N THR A 135 2.29 -12.86 1.36
CA THR A 135 1.53 -11.60 1.29
C THR A 135 2.26 -10.43 1.94
N ASP A 136 1.68 -9.24 1.79
CA ASP A 136 2.04 -7.96 2.40
C ASP A 136 3.48 -7.54 2.08
N PRO A 137 3.74 -7.19 0.81
CA PRO A 137 5.05 -6.79 0.36
C PRO A 137 5.52 -5.50 1.02
N ASN A 138 6.80 -5.48 1.37
CA ASN A 138 7.49 -4.34 1.94
C ASN A 138 8.99 -4.45 1.61
N VAL A 139 9.72 -3.35 1.67
CA VAL A 139 11.18 -3.35 1.42
C VAL A 139 11.82 -2.11 2.01
N ASP A 140 13.04 -2.23 2.52
CA ASP A 140 13.92 -1.13 2.92
C ASP A 140 15.40 -1.51 2.75
N PHE A 141 16.33 -0.55 2.80
CA PHE A 141 17.74 -0.72 2.51
C PHE A 141 18.64 -0.34 3.70
N ASP A 142 19.81 -0.97 3.78
CA ASP A 142 20.90 -0.55 4.66
C ASP A 142 21.93 0.36 3.93
N THR A 143 22.99 0.77 4.65
CA THR A 143 24.06 1.61 4.07
C THR A 143 25.02 0.84 3.15
N GLN A 144 24.89 -0.48 3.07
CA GLN A 144 25.70 -1.36 2.23
C GLN A 144 24.98 -1.77 0.96
N HIS A 145 23.84 -1.11 0.65
CA HIS A 145 23.01 -1.37 -0.54
C HIS A 145 22.28 -2.72 -0.50
N ARG A 146 22.15 -3.36 0.68
CA ARG A 146 21.35 -4.56 0.85
C ARG A 146 19.90 -4.18 1.08
N ALA A 147 19.02 -4.76 0.28
CA ALA A 147 17.57 -4.66 0.47
C ALA A 147 17.08 -5.75 1.42
N TYR A 148 16.12 -5.41 2.28
CA TYR A 148 15.47 -6.33 3.21
C TYR A 148 13.97 -6.33 2.99
N GLN A 149 13.34 -7.50 3.16
CA GLN A 149 11.90 -7.66 3.10
C GLN A 149 11.45 -8.64 4.18
N THR A 150 10.45 -8.27 4.97
CA THR A 150 9.72 -9.25 5.77
C THR A 150 8.72 -9.97 4.89
N VAL A 151 8.71 -11.28 4.94
CA VAL A 151 7.81 -12.14 4.14
C VAL A 151 6.89 -12.88 5.09
N LEU A 152 5.60 -12.87 4.79
CA LEU A 152 4.57 -13.65 5.47
C LEU A 152 4.12 -14.81 4.57
N PRO A 153 4.79 -15.96 4.61
CA PRO A 153 4.29 -17.15 3.96
C PRO A 153 3.24 -17.83 4.84
N PHE A 154 2.24 -18.42 4.19
CA PHE A 154 1.21 -19.18 4.88
C PHE A 154 0.63 -20.27 3.98
N ASN A 155 0.00 -21.29 4.60
CA ASN A 155 -0.78 -22.27 3.89
C ASN A 155 -2.25 -21.91 3.93
N ALA A 156 -2.86 -22.00 2.80
CA ALA A 156 -4.24 -21.63 2.62
C ALA A 156 -5.23 -22.63 3.28
N TYR A 157 -6.40 -22.12 3.63
CA TYR A 157 -7.43 -22.80 4.43
C TYR A 157 -7.91 -24.15 3.92
N TRP A 158 -8.05 -24.29 2.61
CA TRP A 158 -8.66 -25.48 1.99
C TRP A 158 -7.67 -26.60 1.79
N THR A 159 -6.38 -26.31 1.72
CA THR A 159 -5.33 -27.33 1.72
C THR A 159 -4.95 -27.72 3.15
N ASN A 160 -5.30 -26.89 4.13
CA ASN A 160 -4.97 -27.13 5.53
C ASN A 160 -6.12 -26.66 6.44
N LEU A 161 -6.80 -27.59 7.10
CA LEU A 161 -7.84 -27.26 8.09
C LEU A 161 -7.29 -26.47 9.29
N HIS A 162 -5.98 -26.45 9.44
CA HIS A 162 -5.26 -25.73 10.46
C HIS A 162 -4.28 -24.78 9.78
N PRO A 163 -4.74 -23.56 9.37
CA PRO A 163 -3.86 -22.60 8.73
C PRO A 163 -2.66 -22.32 9.63
N ASN A 164 -1.51 -22.28 9.01
CA ASN A 164 -0.24 -21.94 9.65
C ASN A 164 0.41 -20.79 8.86
N GLY A 165 1.22 -20.03 9.52
CA GLY A 165 1.95 -18.91 8.97
C GLY A 165 3.28 -18.74 9.67
N ALA A 166 4.11 -17.89 9.10
CA ALA A 166 5.38 -17.50 9.68
C ALA A 166 5.80 -16.10 9.22
N ILE A 167 6.68 -15.48 9.96
CA ILE A 167 7.39 -14.27 9.52
C ILE A 167 8.83 -14.63 9.25
N TYR A 168 9.27 -14.43 8.01
CA TYR A 168 10.68 -14.56 7.62
C TYR A 168 11.28 -13.20 7.28
N MET A 169 12.58 -13.08 7.44
CA MET A 169 13.36 -12.01 6.85
C MET A 169 14.05 -12.52 5.59
N SER A 170 13.87 -11.82 4.49
CA SER A 170 14.64 -12.01 3.26
C SER A 170 15.53 -10.82 2.98
N TYR A 171 16.62 -11.02 2.28
CA TYR A 171 17.51 -9.95 1.83
C TYR A 171 17.99 -10.18 0.39
N SER A 172 18.35 -9.09 -0.27
CA SER A 172 18.90 -9.08 -1.63
C SER A 172 20.11 -8.15 -1.69
N ASP A 173 21.20 -8.62 -2.31
CA ASP A 173 22.42 -7.83 -2.57
C ASP A 173 22.50 -7.35 -4.03
N ASP A 174 21.45 -7.56 -4.83
CA ASP A 174 21.38 -7.28 -6.26
C ASP A 174 20.07 -6.56 -6.68
N TYR A 175 19.60 -5.67 -5.82
CA TYR A 175 18.38 -4.86 -6.05
C TYR A 175 17.12 -5.68 -6.34
N GLY A 176 16.93 -6.78 -5.62
CA GLY A 176 15.75 -7.63 -5.73
C GLY A 176 15.75 -8.59 -6.91
N ALA A 177 16.88 -8.73 -7.63
CA ALA A 177 17.01 -9.71 -8.70
C ALA A 177 17.03 -11.14 -8.14
N THR A 178 17.70 -11.34 -7.00
CA THR A 178 17.66 -12.59 -6.23
C THR A 178 17.46 -12.32 -4.75
N TRP A 179 16.86 -13.27 -4.04
CA TRP A 179 16.57 -13.17 -2.62
C TRP A 179 17.13 -14.34 -1.82
N HIS A 180 17.57 -14.05 -0.61
CA HIS A 180 18.11 -15.02 0.34
C HIS A 180 17.36 -14.93 1.66
N ILE A 181 17.28 -16.04 2.41
CA ILE A 181 16.67 -16.05 3.75
C ILE A 181 17.70 -15.55 4.76
N GLY A 182 17.31 -14.51 5.50
CA GLY A 182 18.04 -14.02 6.66
C GLY A 182 17.88 -14.91 7.91
N ASN A 183 18.35 -14.43 9.04
CA ASN A 183 18.23 -15.10 10.35
C ASN A 183 18.73 -16.55 10.37
N GLY A 184 19.76 -16.86 9.56
CA GLY A 184 20.27 -18.24 9.47
C GLY A 184 19.31 -19.25 8.85
N GLY A 185 18.27 -18.80 8.16
CA GLY A 185 17.22 -19.64 7.57
C GLY A 185 16.02 -19.88 8.49
N GLU A 186 16.04 -19.36 9.71
CA GLU A 186 14.97 -19.57 10.70
C GLU A 186 13.94 -18.43 10.65
N PRO A 187 12.64 -18.72 10.85
CA PRO A 187 11.63 -17.68 10.95
C PRO A 187 11.82 -16.78 12.18
N LEU A 188 11.34 -15.55 12.10
CA LEU A 188 11.27 -14.63 13.25
C LEU A 188 10.13 -15.03 14.20
N GLU A 189 9.03 -15.51 13.65
CA GLU A 189 7.89 -16.10 14.34
C GLU A 189 7.28 -17.21 13.48
N HIS A 190 6.82 -18.28 14.12
CA HIS A 190 6.20 -19.40 13.41
C HIS A 190 5.15 -20.06 14.31
N PHE A 191 3.94 -20.17 13.80
CA PHE A 191 2.85 -20.89 14.45
C PHE A 191 2.43 -22.11 13.60
N PRO A 192 2.93 -23.28 13.91
CA PRO A 192 2.47 -24.51 13.26
C PRO A 192 1.11 -24.92 13.81
N ASN A 193 0.20 -25.34 12.96
CA ASN A 193 -1.06 -26.01 13.33
C ASN A 193 -2.01 -25.18 14.21
N GLN A 194 -2.66 -24.20 13.63
CA GLN A 194 -3.70 -23.44 14.32
C GLN A 194 -5.06 -24.13 14.22
N SER A 195 -5.83 -24.14 15.31
CA SER A 195 -7.14 -24.81 15.36
C SER A 195 -8.24 -24.08 14.58
N SER A 196 -8.12 -22.78 14.40
CA SER A 196 -8.94 -21.96 13.52
C SER A 196 -8.41 -20.54 13.48
N LEU A 197 -8.74 -19.75 12.43
CA LEU A 197 -8.47 -18.31 12.40
C LEU A 197 -9.14 -17.55 13.55
N ALA A 198 -10.30 -18.01 14.01
CA ALA A 198 -11.04 -17.34 15.10
C ALA A 198 -10.37 -17.53 16.47
N PHE A 199 -9.60 -18.59 16.68
CA PHE A 199 -9.03 -18.97 17.96
C PHE A 199 -7.53 -19.27 17.91
N GLY A 200 -6.95 -19.25 16.70
CA GLY A 200 -5.52 -19.48 16.50
C GLY A 200 -4.70 -18.18 16.51
N HIS A 201 -3.42 -18.33 16.29
CA HIS A 201 -2.51 -17.25 15.99
C HIS A 201 -2.38 -17.11 14.48
N VAL A 202 -2.54 -15.88 13.96
CA VAL A 202 -2.30 -15.54 12.56
C VAL A 202 -1.47 -14.27 12.55
N GLU A 203 -0.34 -14.31 11.88
CA GLU A 203 0.49 -13.16 11.60
C GLU A 203 -0.12 -12.38 10.44
N ASP A 204 0.04 -11.06 10.45
CA ASP A 204 -0.47 -10.17 9.41
C ASP A 204 0.27 -8.82 9.43
N LYS A 205 0.21 -8.09 8.32
CA LYS A 205 0.72 -6.71 8.22
C LYS A 205 2.15 -6.56 8.74
N GLN A 206 3.06 -7.46 8.30
CA GLN A 206 4.46 -7.37 8.62
C GLN A 206 5.15 -6.25 7.84
N TRP A 207 6.12 -5.61 8.48
CA TRP A 207 6.86 -4.50 7.90
C TRP A 207 8.31 -4.48 8.33
N VAL A 208 9.20 -3.93 7.50
CA VAL A 208 10.61 -3.74 7.80
C VAL A 208 10.97 -2.25 7.76
N ALA A 209 11.86 -1.83 8.65
CA ALA A 209 12.61 -0.59 8.55
C ALA A 209 14.08 -0.86 8.86
N VAL A 210 14.97 -0.12 8.22
CA VAL A 210 16.41 -0.25 8.40
C VAL A 210 17.02 1.10 8.77
N ASP A 211 17.95 1.11 9.69
CA ASP A 211 18.71 2.32 10.00
C ASP A 211 19.82 2.54 8.96
N HIS A 212 19.51 3.25 7.91
CA HIS A 212 20.43 3.54 6.81
C HIS A 212 21.19 4.88 6.97
N PHE A 213 21.27 5.41 8.20
CA PHE A 213 21.97 6.67 8.46
C PHE A 213 23.41 6.43 8.93
N PRO A 214 24.44 6.86 8.15
CA PRO A 214 25.85 6.56 8.47
C PRO A 214 26.32 7.09 9.83
N SER A 215 25.70 8.14 10.37
CA SER A 215 26.03 8.74 11.67
C SER A 215 25.24 8.18 12.84
N SER A 216 24.27 7.30 12.57
CA SER A 216 23.46 6.69 13.62
C SER A 216 24.24 5.73 14.49
N PRO A 217 23.97 5.69 15.81
CA PRO A 217 24.51 4.66 16.69
C PRO A 217 23.95 3.27 16.41
N CYS A 218 22.80 3.19 15.74
CA CYS A 218 22.10 1.95 15.37
C CYS A 218 22.23 1.64 13.86
N ARG A 219 23.24 2.21 13.21
CA ARG A 219 23.45 2.05 11.77
C ARG A 219 23.42 0.59 11.33
N ASP A 220 22.65 0.32 10.29
CA ASP A 220 22.45 -1.00 9.68
C ASP A 220 21.69 -2.00 10.55
N ASP A 221 21.09 -1.56 11.67
CA ASP A 221 20.14 -2.37 12.41
C ASP A 221 18.85 -2.53 11.62
N VAL A 222 18.29 -3.74 11.63
CA VAL A 222 17.08 -4.10 10.89
C VAL A 222 15.94 -4.38 11.87
N TYR A 223 14.83 -3.66 11.70
CA TYR A 223 13.64 -3.74 12.54
C TYR A 223 12.52 -4.41 11.77
N ALA A 224 12.11 -5.60 12.21
CA ALA A 224 10.93 -6.29 11.69
C ALA A 224 9.78 -6.15 12.69
N MET A 225 8.60 -5.73 12.20
CA MET A 225 7.39 -5.59 13.02
C MET A 225 6.21 -6.25 12.33
N TRP A 226 5.27 -6.80 13.09
CA TRP A 226 4.08 -7.46 12.55
C TRP A 226 2.95 -7.49 13.57
N ALA A 227 1.71 -7.64 13.08
CA ALA A 227 0.55 -7.89 13.91
C ALA A 227 0.36 -9.40 14.12
N VAL A 228 -0.09 -9.77 15.32
CA VAL A 228 -0.48 -11.16 15.64
C VAL A 228 -1.92 -11.15 16.12
N PHE A 229 -2.78 -11.81 15.37
CA PHE A 229 -4.16 -12.06 15.72
C PHE A 229 -4.23 -13.28 16.63
N ASN A 230 -4.68 -13.09 17.86
CA ASN A 230 -4.88 -14.15 18.82
C ASN A 230 -6.30 -14.08 19.38
N GLY A 231 -7.23 -14.73 18.71
CA GLY A 231 -8.64 -14.64 18.99
C GLY A 231 -9.17 -13.20 18.83
N LEU A 232 -9.68 -12.60 19.91
CA LEU A 232 -10.18 -11.22 19.90
C LEU A 232 -9.11 -10.16 20.20
N ALA A 233 -7.88 -10.57 20.48
CA ALA A 233 -6.78 -9.65 20.74
C ALA A 233 -5.82 -9.63 19.56
N ILE A 234 -5.46 -8.43 19.11
CA ILE A 234 -4.43 -8.22 18.09
C ILE A 234 -3.30 -7.44 18.76
N LYS A 235 -2.07 -7.90 18.57
CA LYS A 235 -0.87 -7.29 19.17
C LYS A 235 0.16 -7.03 18.10
N VAL A 236 0.88 -5.92 18.22
CA VAL A 236 2.10 -5.69 17.45
C VAL A 236 3.28 -6.34 18.15
N ARG A 237 4.05 -7.12 17.39
CA ARG A 237 5.32 -7.74 17.80
C ARG A 237 6.46 -7.17 16.99
N TYR A 238 7.69 -7.36 17.47
CA TYR A 238 8.88 -6.94 16.77
C TYR A 238 10.09 -7.80 17.12
N ALA A 239 11.04 -7.85 16.19
CA ALA A 239 12.39 -8.40 16.38
C ALA A 239 13.41 -7.45 15.74
N VAL A 240 14.63 -7.43 16.26
CA VAL A 240 15.70 -6.55 15.79
C VAL A 240 16.93 -7.38 15.47
N SER A 241 17.56 -7.09 14.33
CA SER A 241 18.89 -7.54 14.00
C SER A 241 19.90 -6.41 14.21
N TYR A 242 20.95 -6.67 14.96
CA TYR A 242 22.07 -5.77 15.21
C TYR A 242 23.29 -6.11 14.35
N ASN A 243 23.12 -6.93 13.31
CA ASN A 243 24.20 -7.47 12.50
C ASN A 243 23.79 -7.75 11.04
N HIS A 244 23.18 -6.73 10.39
CA HIS A 244 22.79 -6.77 8.99
C HIS A 244 21.89 -7.96 8.61
N GLY A 245 20.85 -8.23 9.40
CA GLY A 245 19.89 -9.30 9.11
C GLY A 245 20.45 -10.72 9.28
N THR A 246 21.69 -10.88 9.74
CA THR A 246 22.32 -12.21 9.92
C THR A 246 21.63 -13.02 11.00
N THR A 247 21.31 -12.38 12.13
CA THR A 247 20.50 -12.96 13.21
C THR A 247 19.59 -11.92 13.81
N PHE A 248 18.46 -12.37 14.34
CA PHE A 248 17.48 -11.50 15.01
C PHE A 248 17.35 -11.83 16.49
N SER A 249 16.97 -10.84 17.26
CA SER A 249 16.56 -11.05 18.66
C SER A 249 15.32 -11.94 18.69
N LYS A 250 15.07 -12.57 19.83
CA LYS A 250 13.75 -13.15 20.07
C LYS A 250 12.69 -12.06 19.96
N ASP A 251 11.55 -12.39 19.35
CA ASP A 251 10.41 -11.52 19.21
C ASP A 251 9.87 -11.01 20.57
N ARG A 252 9.43 -9.78 20.59
CA ARG A 252 8.87 -9.09 21.75
C ARG A 252 7.56 -8.41 21.39
N THR A 253 6.65 -8.26 22.36
CA THR A 253 5.43 -7.48 22.18
C THR A 253 5.75 -5.99 22.28
N LEU A 254 5.39 -5.23 21.27
CA LEU A 254 5.47 -3.77 21.26
C LEU A 254 4.22 -3.16 21.90
N SER A 255 3.02 -3.49 21.39
CA SER A 255 1.76 -2.94 21.87
C SER A 255 1.29 -3.60 23.17
N ALA A 256 0.83 -2.78 24.12
CA ALA A 256 0.21 -3.24 25.36
C ALA A 256 -1.29 -2.90 25.33
N PRO A 257 -2.21 -3.91 25.44
CA PRO A 257 -3.65 -3.67 25.41
C PRO A 257 -4.16 -2.68 26.45
N SER A 258 -3.48 -2.55 27.59
CA SER A 258 -3.79 -1.58 28.64
C SER A 258 -3.52 -0.13 28.23
N GLN A 259 -2.71 0.09 27.20
CA GLN A 259 -2.34 1.44 26.72
C GLN A 259 -3.07 1.81 25.44
N VAL A 260 -3.23 0.86 24.51
CA VAL A 260 -3.69 1.13 23.15
C VAL A 260 -4.96 0.37 22.77
N GLY A 261 -5.53 -0.42 23.68
CA GLY A 261 -6.69 -1.26 23.42
C GLY A 261 -6.35 -2.65 22.88
N PRO A 262 -7.37 -3.51 22.70
CA PRO A 262 -7.17 -4.92 22.37
C PRO A 262 -6.90 -5.21 20.90
N GLY A 263 -7.22 -4.29 19.98
CA GLY A 263 -7.10 -4.50 18.53
C GLY A 263 -6.17 -3.47 17.91
N VAL A 264 -4.93 -3.85 17.59
CA VAL A 264 -3.93 -2.97 16.96
C VAL A 264 -3.29 -3.68 15.77
N THR A 265 -3.28 -3.01 14.62
CA THR A 265 -2.72 -3.54 13.36
C THR A 265 -2.21 -2.41 12.48
N TYR A 266 -1.77 -2.71 11.25
CA TYR A 266 -1.16 -1.77 10.30
C TYR A 266 0.06 -1.07 10.90
N VAL A 267 1.09 -1.86 11.27
CA VAL A 267 2.30 -1.29 11.87
C VAL A 267 3.29 -0.80 10.81
N TYR A 268 3.69 0.47 10.92
CA TYR A 268 4.73 1.05 10.08
C TYR A 268 5.92 1.48 10.95
N PRO A 269 7.03 0.70 10.99
CA PRO A 269 8.29 1.17 11.55
C PRO A 269 8.96 2.16 10.59
N SER A 270 9.70 3.13 11.13
CA SER A 270 10.56 4.01 10.36
C SER A 270 11.69 4.54 11.23
N VAL A 271 12.84 4.86 10.63
CA VAL A 271 14.01 5.35 11.35
C VAL A 271 14.31 6.78 10.94
N GLY A 272 14.53 7.66 11.92
CA GLY A 272 14.92 9.05 11.71
C GLY A 272 16.44 9.22 11.61
N VAL A 273 16.86 10.37 11.09
CA VAL A 273 18.27 10.71 10.80
C VAL A 273 19.23 10.54 11.99
N ASP A 274 18.71 10.58 13.21
CA ASP A 274 19.47 10.42 14.46
C ASP A 274 19.47 8.98 15.01
N GLY A 275 18.91 8.03 14.26
CA GLY A 275 18.77 6.63 14.67
C GLY A 275 17.56 6.36 15.59
N THR A 276 16.71 7.37 15.82
CA THR A 276 15.45 7.14 16.53
C THR A 276 14.53 6.26 15.70
N VAL A 277 14.15 5.12 16.23
CA VAL A 277 13.20 4.20 15.61
C VAL A 277 11.79 4.54 16.06
N TYR A 278 10.87 4.68 15.14
CA TYR A 278 9.45 4.91 15.40
C TYR A 278 8.63 3.70 14.99
N ALA A 279 7.46 3.58 15.56
CA ALA A 279 6.40 2.68 15.09
C ALA A 279 5.05 3.39 15.20
N SER A 280 4.30 3.47 14.09
CA SER A 280 2.89 3.85 14.09
C SER A 280 2.02 2.59 13.98
N PHE A 281 0.79 2.66 14.45
CA PHE A 281 -0.21 1.63 14.24
C PHE A 281 -1.62 2.12 14.57
N VAL A 282 -2.61 1.51 13.93
CA VAL A 282 -4.03 1.78 14.16
C VAL A 282 -4.54 0.95 15.33
N SER A 283 -5.33 1.56 16.20
CA SER A 283 -6.08 0.88 17.25
C SER A 283 -7.58 0.92 16.95
N PHE A 284 -8.18 -0.25 16.81
CA PHE A 284 -9.61 -0.39 16.58
C PHE A 284 -10.35 -0.58 17.90
N PRO A 285 -11.23 0.37 18.29
CA PRO A 285 -12.03 0.20 19.49
C PRO A 285 -13.10 -0.88 19.27
N PRO A 286 -13.55 -1.57 20.34
CA PRO A 286 -14.61 -2.57 20.25
C PRO A 286 -15.94 -2.02 19.70
N SER A 287 -16.14 -0.70 19.73
CA SER A 287 -17.34 -0.03 19.21
C SER A 287 -17.41 0.00 17.68
N GLY A 288 -16.29 -0.15 16.98
CA GLY A 288 -16.20 -0.13 15.51
C GLY A 288 -16.60 1.19 14.83
N LYS A 289 -16.67 2.31 15.57
CA LYS A 289 -17.14 3.60 15.02
C LYS A 289 -16.04 4.58 14.64
N ALA A 290 -14.91 4.49 15.31
CA ALA A 290 -13.76 5.34 15.08
C ALA A 290 -12.50 4.61 15.54
N SER A 291 -11.35 4.99 15.01
CA SER A 291 -10.04 4.46 15.41
C SER A 291 -9.13 5.56 15.89
N ASN A 292 -8.07 5.15 16.58
CA ASN A 292 -6.97 6.05 16.93
C ASN A 292 -5.69 5.56 16.24
N ILE A 293 -4.82 6.49 15.87
CA ILE A 293 -3.48 6.18 15.39
C ILE A 293 -2.50 6.52 16.50
N TYR A 294 -1.73 5.52 16.92
CA TYR A 294 -0.71 5.66 17.95
C TYR A 294 0.69 5.64 17.36
N VAL A 295 1.58 6.39 17.98
CA VAL A 295 3.01 6.38 17.66
C VAL A 295 3.81 6.17 18.94
N THR A 296 4.88 5.41 18.85
CA THR A 296 5.92 5.28 19.86
C THR A 296 7.30 5.41 19.24
N SER A 297 8.33 5.62 20.05
CA SER A 297 9.70 5.73 19.57
C SER A 297 10.70 5.07 20.51
N SER A 298 11.84 4.67 19.96
CA SER A 298 13.00 4.13 20.67
C SER A 298 14.25 4.90 20.29
N LYS A 299 15.08 5.25 21.27
CA LYS A 299 16.38 5.93 21.09
C LYS A 299 17.58 5.03 21.40
N ASP A 300 17.34 3.76 21.65
CA ASP A 300 18.31 2.76 22.04
C ASP A 300 18.25 1.51 21.18
N CYS A 301 18.06 1.72 19.86
CA CYS A 301 18.04 0.66 18.85
C CYS A 301 16.95 -0.40 19.11
N GLY A 302 15.75 0.02 19.52
CA GLY A 302 14.61 -0.87 19.77
C GLY A 302 14.69 -1.66 21.07
N GLN A 303 15.61 -1.34 21.99
CA GLN A 303 15.71 -2.03 23.27
C GLN A 303 14.60 -1.63 24.24
N THR A 304 14.30 -0.33 24.31
CA THR A 304 13.18 0.23 25.08
C THR A 304 12.36 1.21 24.25
N TRP A 305 11.09 1.34 24.60
CA TRP A 305 10.14 2.19 23.86
C TRP A 305 9.52 3.23 24.76
N ALA A 306 9.33 4.42 24.22
CA ALA A 306 8.61 5.51 24.88
C ALA A 306 7.13 5.13 25.09
N PRO A 307 6.40 5.79 26.00
CA PRO A 307 4.95 5.66 26.08
C PRO A 307 4.28 5.97 24.74
N PHE A 308 3.19 5.26 24.44
CA PHE A 308 2.42 5.51 23.23
C PHE A 308 1.72 6.84 23.29
N THR A 309 1.82 7.61 22.22
CA THR A 309 1.07 8.86 22.03
C THR A 309 0.04 8.65 20.95
N ALA A 310 -1.21 9.01 21.21
CA ALA A 310 -2.22 9.07 20.16
C ALA A 310 -1.92 10.28 19.27
N ALA A 311 -1.41 10.02 18.09
CA ALA A 311 -1.14 11.03 17.08
C ALA A 311 -2.44 11.60 16.51
N VAL A 312 -3.43 10.73 16.33
CA VAL A 312 -4.76 11.08 15.82
C VAL A 312 -5.81 10.36 16.65
N HIS A 313 -6.88 11.06 16.96
CA HIS A 313 -8.07 10.52 17.63
C HIS A 313 -9.27 10.52 16.70
N ASP A 314 -10.15 9.56 16.90
CA ASP A 314 -11.49 9.51 16.30
C ASP A 314 -11.46 9.53 14.75
N VAL A 315 -10.53 8.80 14.15
CA VAL A 315 -10.52 8.58 12.69
C VAL A 315 -11.80 7.87 12.27
N GLY A 316 -12.56 8.49 11.39
CA GLY A 316 -13.83 7.96 10.89
C GLY A 316 -13.62 6.70 10.05
N LEU A 317 -14.36 5.64 10.37
CA LEU A 317 -14.33 4.36 9.67
C LEU A 317 -15.36 4.32 8.56
N LEU A 318 -14.98 3.71 7.43
CA LEU A 318 -15.93 3.35 6.38
C LEU A 318 -16.97 2.36 6.95
N PRO A 319 -18.27 2.63 6.81
CA PRO A 319 -19.30 1.77 7.40
C PRO A 319 -19.51 0.44 6.67
N THR A 320 -18.92 0.31 5.50
CA THR A 320 -18.97 -0.86 4.60
C THR A 320 -17.54 -1.33 4.31
N THR A 321 -17.40 -2.44 3.59
CA THR A 321 -16.08 -2.92 3.15
C THR A 321 -15.59 -2.27 1.85
N SER A 322 -16.42 -1.43 1.22
CA SER A 322 -16.11 -0.80 -0.07
C SER A 322 -16.58 0.64 -0.09
N LEU A 323 -15.86 1.49 -0.79
CA LEU A 323 -16.24 2.87 -1.08
C LEU A 323 -17.50 2.94 -1.95
N PRO A 324 -18.25 4.05 -1.93
CA PRO A 324 -19.42 4.22 -2.79
C PRO A 324 -19.12 3.94 -4.27
N ASN A 325 -20.07 3.35 -4.96
CA ASN A 325 -20.07 3.04 -6.39
C ASN A 325 -19.10 1.94 -6.85
N THR A 326 -18.28 1.37 -5.99
CA THR A 326 -17.30 0.31 -6.33
C THR A 326 -17.40 -0.88 -5.41
N ARG A 327 -16.75 -1.98 -5.79
CA ARG A 327 -16.74 -3.26 -5.05
C ARG A 327 -15.39 -3.61 -4.46
N PHE A 328 -14.34 -2.84 -4.72
CA PHE A 328 -13.04 -3.16 -4.13
C PHE A 328 -13.03 -2.90 -2.63
N ARG A 329 -12.28 -3.75 -1.93
CA ARG A 329 -12.08 -3.60 -0.48
C ARG A 329 -11.27 -2.33 -0.20
N ASP A 330 -11.72 -1.57 0.79
CA ASP A 330 -11.02 -0.41 1.31
C ASP A 330 -11.19 -0.34 2.83
N GLY A 331 -10.29 0.32 3.53
CA GLY A 331 -10.33 0.44 4.99
C GLY A 331 -9.39 1.52 5.48
N ILE A 332 -9.27 1.69 6.79
CA ILE A 332 -8.32 2.65 7.35
C ILE A 332 -6.91 2.18 7.09
N VAL A 333 -6.21 3.00 6.35
CA VAL A 333 -4.79 2.85 6.14
C VAL A 333 -4.13 4.15 6.54
N GLU A 334 -3.31 4.10 7.58
CA GLU A 334 -2.31 5.14 7.80
C GLU A 334 -1.03 4.78 7.07
N ASN A 335 -0.19 5.76 6.84
CA ASN A 335 1.18 5.58 6.42
C ASN A 335 2.08 6.57 7.15
N PHE A 336 3.29 6.14 7.47
CA PHE A 336 4.17 6.86 8.38
C PHE A 336 5.62 6.82 7.90
N VAL A 337 6.33 7.96 8.04
CA VAL A 337 7.77 8.04 7.78
C VAL A 337 8.44 9.03 8.73
N ALA A 338 9.61 8.68 9.25
CA ALA A 338 10.47 9.58 10.01
C ALA A 338 11.29 10.48 9.07
N SER A 339 11.68 11.65 9.54
CA SER A 339 12.48 12.58 8.75
C SER A 339 13.93 12.07 8.56
N PRO A 340 14.41 11.97 7.30
CA PRO A 340 15.82 11.71 7.03
C PRO A 340 16.72 12.93 7.16
N THR A 341 16.15 14.08 7.58
CA THR A 341 16.86 15.38 7.59
C THR A 341 16.85 16.02 8.96
N HIS A 342 15.75 15.95 9.70
CA HIS A 342 15.55 16.63 10.97
C HIS A 342 15.25 15.64 12.10
N ALA A 343 16.14 15.58 13.10
CA ALA A 343 15.94 14.71 14.25
C ALA A 343 14.68 15.06 15.03
N GLY A 344 13.89 14.07 15.39
CA GLY A 344 12.63 14.22 16.11
C GLY A 344 11.41 14.53 15.23
N HIS A 345 11.62 14.79 13.93
CA HIS A 345 10.52 15.02 12.99
C HIS A 345 10.03 13.70 12.40
N ALA A 346 8.72 13.59 12.22
CA ALA A 346 8.08 12.50 11.52
C ALA A 346 6.72 12.93 10.95
N TYR A 347 6.24 12.19 9.97
CA TYR A 347 5.08 12.54 9.16
C TYR A 347 4.12 11.35 9.12
N LEU A 348 2.84 11.65 9.27
CA LEU A 348 1.75 10.71 9.30
C LEU A 348 0.66 11.15 8.33
N THR A 349 0.19 10.25 7.50
CA THR A 349 -0.99 10.45 6.64
C THR A 349 -2.00 9.33 6.87
N TRP A 350 -3.27 9.61 6.68
CA TRP A 350 -4.35 8.62 6.82
C TRP A 350 -5.57 9.03 6.01
N GLU A 351 -6.41 8.08 5.72
CA GLU A 351 -7.76 8.31 5.19
C GLU A 351 -8.78 8.42 6.31
N ASN A 352 -9.81 9.23 6.10
CA ASN A 352 -10.87 9.47 7.08
C ASN A 352 -12.22 9.58 6.41
N TRP A 353 -13.15 8.73 6.81
CA TRP A 353 -14.54 8.80 6.35
C TRP A 353 -15.32 9.84 7.17
N ASP A 354 -15.87 10.86 6.50
CA ASP A 354 -16.62 11.94 7.16
C ASP A 354 -18.13 11.66 7.29
N GLY A 355 -18.60 10.53 6.76
CA GLY A 355 -20.01 10.13 6.68
C GLY A 355 -20.59 10.24 5.26
N THR A 356 -19.88 10.87 4.33
CA THR A 356 -20.29 11.13 2.94
C THR A 356 -19.20 10.77 1.92
N GLN A 357 -17.94 11.01 2.24
CA GLN A 357 -16.79 10.79 1.39
C GLN A 357 -15.57 10.40 2.21
N MET A 358 -14.59 9.82 1.54
CA MET A 358 -13.27 9.57 2.09
C MET A 358 -12.34 10.71 1.69
N ASP A 359 -11.62 11.26 2.67
CA ASP A 359 -10.62 12.31 2.47
C ASP A 359 -9.28 11.92 3.08
N VAL A 360 -8.19 12.44 2.52
CA VAL A 360 -6.83 12.20 3.02
C VAL A 360 -6.37 13.34 3.91
N TYR A 361 -5.86 12.97 5.07
CA TYR A 361 -5.33 13.88 6.07
C TYR A 361 -3.85 13.64 6.32
N PHE A 362 -3.21 14.65 6.90
CA PHE A 362 -1.80 14.66 7.21
C PHE A 362 -1.54 15.36 8.55
N ALA A 363 -0.58 14.86 9.32
CA ALA A 363 -0.04 15.51 10.52
C ALA A 363 1.46 15.25 10.64
N HIS A 364 2.16 16.10 11.40
CA HIS A 364 3.58 15.94 11.66
C HIS A 364 3.91 16.19 13.15
N THR A 365 5.06 15.68 13.55
CA THR A 365 5.69 15.94 14.86
C THR A 365 7.09 16.52 14.67
N GLU A 366 7.56 17.29 15.62
CA GLU A 366 8.91 17.86 15.66
C GLU A 366 9.64 17.50 16.97
N ASP A 367 9.04 16.64 17.80
CA ASP A 367 9.50 16.35 19.16
C ASP A 367 9.50 14.85 19.52
N PHE A 368 9.82 14.01 18.54
CA PHE A 368 9.89 12.55 18.69
C PHE A 368 8.53 11.88 18.94
N GLY A 369 7.48 12.41 18.37
CA GLY A 369 6.13 11.88 18.49
C GLY A 369 5.40 12.19 19.79
N LYS A 370 5.91 13.12 20.61
CA LYS A 370 5.26 13.51 21.87
C LYS A 370 4.05 14.41 21.65
N THR A 371 4.16 15.32 20.69
CA THR A 371 3.05 16.17 20.24
C THR A 371 2.93 16.15 18.73
N TRP A 372 1.72 16.38 18.24
CA TRP A 372 1.38 16.35 16.83
C TRP A 372 0.68 17.63 16.39
N SER A 373 0.92 18.04 15.15
CA SER A 373 0.19 19.14 14.56
C SER A 373 -1.31 18.82 14.46
N MET A 374 -2.12 19.86 14.30
CA MET A 374 -3.53 19.63 13.91
C MET A 374 -3.57 18.93 12.55
N PRO A 375 -4.55 18.02 12.33
CA PRO A 375 -4.78 17.41 11.02
C PRO A 375 -4.96 18.45 9.92
N GLU A 376 -4.27 18.28 8.81
CA GLU A 376 -4.41 19.08 7.59
C GLU A 376 -5.02 18.23 6.49
N LEU A 377 -5.99 18.76 5.76
CA LEU A 377 -6.56 18.12 4.58
C LEU A 377 -5.56 18.15 3.42
N VAL A 378 -5.22 17.00 2.87
CA VAL A 378 -4.23 16.86 1.78
C VAL A 378 -4.85 17.13 0.43
N ASN A 379 -6.02 16.54 0.15
CA ASN A 379 -6.74 16.74 -1.11
C ASN A 379 -7.33 18.17 -1.17
N ASP A 380 -7.34 18.74 -2.35
CA ASP A 380 -7.74 20.15 -2.59
C ASP A 380 -9.02 20.30 -3.42
N ASN A 381 -9.85 19.24 -3.48
CA ASN A 381 -11.11 19.19 -4.23
C ASN A 381 -12.36 19.57 -3.43
N VAL A 382 -12.21 20.20 -2.28
CA VAL A 382 -13.27 20.48 -1.30
C VAL A 382 -14.49 21.25 -1.84
N ASP A 383 -14.35 21.98 -2.95
CA ASP A 383 -15.40 22.81 -3.55
C ASP A 383 -15.97 22.20 -4.86
N ALA A 384 -15.66 20.96 -5.18
CA ALA A 384 -16.01 20.35 -6.48
C ALA A 384 -17.50 20.00 -6.68
N GLY A 385 -18.35 20.24 -5.70
CA GLY A 385 -19.81 20.22 -5.78
C GLY A 385 -20.49 18.86 -5.60
N ALA A 386 -19.85 17.73 -5.86
CA ALA A 386 -20.31 16.39 -5.52
C ALA A 386 -19.22 15.67 -4.72
N PRO A 387 -19.57 14.89 -3.69
CA PRO A 387 -18.60 14.09 -2.94
C PRO A 387 -17.80 13.17 -3.85
N THR A 388 -16.48 13.15 -3.68
CA THR A 388 -15.57 12.23 -4.37
C THR A 388 -14.54 11.73 -3.40
N ASP A 389 -14.16 10.46 -3.51
CA ASP A 389 -13.29 9.81 -2.53
C ASP A 389 -11.81 9.97 -2.88
N GLN A 390 -10.98 10.24 -1.85
CA GLN A 390 -9.53 10.17 -1.86
C GLN A 390 -9.10 9.23 -0.73
N PHE A 391 -8.27 8.25 -1.06
CA PHE A 391 -8.03 7.12 -0.16
C PHE A 391 -6.65 6.48 -0.36
N GLN A 392 -6.30 5.52 0.49
CA GLN A 392 -5.03 4.79 0.51
C GLN A 392 -3.81 5.72 0.36
N PRO A 393 -3.58 6.64 1.30
CA PRO A 393 -2.45 7.55 1.20
C PRO A 393 -1.12 6.86 1.48
N SER A 394 -0.06 7.36 0.84
CA SER A 394 1.33 6.98 1.08
C SER A 394 2.18 8.22 1.30
N VAL A 395 3.12 8.18 2.25
CA VAL A 395 4.01 9.31 2.55
C VAL A 395 5.47 8.92 2.40
N ALA A 396 6.25 9.79 1.77
CA ALA A 396 7.70 9.68 1.70
C ALA A 396 8.38 10.99 2.12
N ALA A 397 9.52 10.86 2.78
CA ALA A 397 10.40 11.98 3.11
C ALA A 397 11.77 11.75 2.48
N GLY A 398 12.41 12.83 2.05
CA GLY A 398 13.69 12.76 1.36
C GLY A 398 14.70 13.82 1.79
N PRO A 399 15.89 13.77 1.21
CA PRO A 399 16.95 14.75 1.52
C PRO A 399 16.47 16.20 1.35
N GLY A 400 17.03 17.12 2.16
CA GLY A 400 16.70 18.54 2.09
C GLY A 400 15.30 18.91 2.60
N GLY A 401 14.65 18.04 3.39
CA GLY A 401 13.36 18.31 4.02
C GLY A 401 12.16 18.22 3.07
N GLY A 402 12.32 17.59 1.91
CA GLY A 402 11.16 17.29 1.04
C GLY A 402 10.28 16.22 1.68
N VAL A 403 8.95 16.43 1.65
CA VAL A 403 7.94 15.47 2.08
C VAL A 403 6.86 15.40 0.99
N ALA A 404 6.40 14.21 0.66
CA ALA A 404 5.40 13.98 -0.37
C ALA A 404 4.33 13.02 0.16
N VAL A 405 3.06 13.33 -0.13
CA VAL A 405 1.90 12.48 0.16
C VAL A 405 1.20 12.19 -1.15
N ALA A 406 1.18 10.94 -1.57
CA ALA A 406 0.40 10.48 -2.70
C ALA A 406 -0.86 9.76 -2.22
N PHE A 407 -1.90 9.73 -3.04
CA PHE A 407 -3.16 9.09 -2.72
C PHE A 407 -3.95 8.76 -3.99
N TYR A 408 -4.79 7.75 -3.94
CA TYR A 408 -5.76 7.47 -4.98
C TYR A 408 -6.90 8.48 -4.94
N ASP A 409 -7.34 8.94 -6.12
CA ASP A 409 -8.18 10.12 -6.29
C ASP A 409 -9.27 9.90 -7.35
N ARG A 410 -10.53 9.99 -6.95
CA ARG A 410 -11.69 9.72 -7.79
C ARG A 410 -12.44 11.00 -8.20
N ARG A 411 -11.79 12.17 -8.11
CA ARG A 411 -12.42 13.46 -8.38
C ARG A 411 -12.82 13.70 -9.84
N ARG A 412 -12.21 12.95 -10.78
CA ARG A 412 -12.48 13.08 -12.20
C ARG A 412 -13.47 12.00 -12.66
N PRO A 413 -14.48 12.34 -13.50
CA PRO A 413 -15.27 11.31 -14.17
C PRO A 413 -14.38 10.38 -15.01
N CYS A 414 -14.80 9.14 -15.19
CA CYS A 414 -14.12 8.21 -16.08
C CYS A 414 -14.06 8.75 -17.51
N VAL A 415 -12.91 8.61 -18.15
CA VAL A 415 -12.75 9.01 -19.57
C VAL A 415 -13.56 8.11 -20.50
N THR A 416 -13.93 8.63 -21.68
CA THR A 416 -14.88 7.95 -22.59
C THR A 416 -14.24 7.27 -23.78
N ASP A 417 -12.98 7.59 -24.07
CA ASP A 417 -12.24 7.17 -25.25
C ASP A 417 -11.09 6.20 -24.97
N ASP A 418 -11.04 5.65 -23.75
CA ASP A 418 -10.06 4.66 -23.33
C ASP A 418 -10.68 3.25 -23.29
N PRO A 419 -10.19 2.29 -24.09
CA PRO A 419 -10.74 0.93 -24.14
C PRO A 419 -10.50 0.13 -22.85
N SER A 420 -9.61 0.57 -21.96
CA SER A 420 -9.41 -0.04 -20.65
C SER A 420 -10.46 0.36 -19.62
N ILE A 421 -11.28 1.37 -19.91
CA ILE A 421 -12.35 1.86 -19.04
C ILE A 421 -13.69 1.21 -19.43
N ALA A 422 -14.21 0.36 -18.56
CA ALA A 422 -15.50 -0.29 -18.77
C ALA A 422 -16.71 0.56 -18.33
N HIS A 423 -16.46 1.60 -17.53
CA HIS A 423 -17.50 2.46 -16.95
C HIS A 423 -17.31 3.92 -17.39
N PRO A 424 -17.41 4.24 -18.70
CA PRO A 424 -17.20 5.60 -19.19
C PRO A 424 -18.22 6.58 -18.57
N ASP A 425 -17.80 7.84 -18.34
CA ASP A 425 -18.59 8.90 -17.70
C ASP A 425 -19.00 8.62 -16.23
N ALA A 426 -18.60 7.50 -15.63
CA ALA A 426 -18.92 7.23 -14.22
C ALA A 426 -18.23 8.27 -13.32
N VAL A 427 -18.98 8.77 -12.33
CA VAL A 427 -18.52 9.78 -11.38
C VAL A 427 -18.18 9.11 -10.07
N ASN A 428 -17.08 9.53 -9.42
CA ASN A 428 -16.57 8.93 -8.20
C ASN A 428 -16.37 7.41 -8.36
N PHE A 429 -15.64 7.04 -9.43
CA PHE A 429 -15.45 5.64 -9.83
C PHE A 429 -14.01 5.33 -10.26
N CYS A 430 -13.57 5.86 -11.43
CA CYS A 430 -12.20 5.66 -11.91
C CYS A 430 -11.18 6.37 -11.04
N ILE A 431 -9.97 5.86 -11.04
CA ILE A 431 -8.90 6.28 -10.14
C ILE A 431 -7.79 6.98 -10.94
N ASP A 432 -7.35 8.11 -10.42
CA ASP A 432 -6.06 8.75 -10.69
C ASP A 432 -5.18 8.60 -9.45
N THR A 433 -3.87 8.80 -9.58
CA THR A 433 -2.98 8.98 -8.44
C THR A 433 -2.53 10.42 -8.33
N SER A 434 -2.89 11.07 -7.22
CA SER A 434 -2.57 12.47 -6.92
C SER A 434 -1.46 12.59 -5.89
N LEU A 435 -0.74 13.70 -5.92
CA LEU A 435 0.40 14.00 -5.05
C LEU A 435 0.31 15.42 -4.49
N GLN A 436 0.53 15.56 -3.19
CA GLN A 436 0.81 16.83 -2.50
C GLN A 436 2.23 16.80 -1.95
N VAL A 437 2.92 17.92 -2.05
CA VAL A 437 4.26 18.02 -1.48
C VAL A 437 4.37 19.11 -0.44
N TYR A 438 5.32 18.92 0.47
CA TYR A 438 5.64 19.83 1.57
C TYR A 438 7.15 20.01 1.67
N ARG A 439 7.56 21.08 2.36
CA ARG A 439 8.95 21.33 2.74
C ARG A 439 9.04 21.48 4.24
N ASP A 440 9.79 20.60 4.88
CA ASP A 440 10.20 20.72 6.26
C ASP A 440 11.44 21.63 6.33
N THR A 441 11.31 22.75 7.02
CA THR A 441 12.36 23.75 7.18
C THR A 441 13.19 23.56 8.46
N GLY A 442 12.88 22.53 9.26
CA GLY A 442 13.44 22.30 10.59
C GLY A 442 12.83 23.20 11.69
N SER A 443 11.93 24.10 11.33
CA SER A 443 11.20 24.97 12.25
C SER A 443 9.72 25.11 11.87
N GLY A 444 9.23 24.24 11.04
CA GLY A 444 7.87 24.16 10.54
C GLY A 444 7.79 23.54 9.17
N LEU A 445 6.61 23.05 8.84
CA LEU A 445 6.29 22.41 7.59
C LEU A 445 5.49 23.35 6.70
N LEU A 446 5.90 23.48 5.44
CA LEU A 446 5.26 24.36 4.45
C LEU A 446 4.65 23.51 3.34
N ARG A 447 3.35 23.65 3.09
CA ARG A 447 2.69 23.12 1.91
C ARG A 447 3.21 23.82 0.65
N VAL A 448 3.54 23.07 -0.40
CA VAL A 448 4.10 23.57 -1.66
C VAL A 448 3.15 23.27 -2.80
N GLY A 449 2.63 24.31 -3.44
CA GLY A 449 1.71 24.18 -4.58
C GLY A 449 0.37 23.51 -4.24
N SER A 450 -0.35 23.18 -5.29
CA SER A 450 -1.62 22.41 -5.25
C SER A 450 -1.35 20.94 -5.56
N ASN A 451 -2.37 20.10 -5.45
CA ASN A 451 -2.26 18.70 -5.87
C ASN A 451 -1.89 18.61 -7.35
N VAL A 452 -1.05 17.64 -7.67
CA VAL A 452 -0.70 17.28 -9.03
C VAL A 452 -0.98 15.80 -9.26
N ARG A 453 -1.28 15.41 -10.48
CA ARG A 453 -1.45 14.02 -10.86
C ARG A 453 -0.10 13.44 -11.25
N ILE A 454 0.22 12.25 -10.75
CA ILE A 454 1.47 11.54 -11.07
C ILE A 454 1.23 10.28 -11.93
N GLU A 455 -0.01 9.92 -12.14
CA GLU A 455 -0.41 8.88 -13.07
C GLU A 455 -0.86 9.52 -14.39
N GLU A 456 -0.36 9.00 -15.52
CA GLU A 456 -0.64 9.55 -16.84
C GLU A 456 -2.07 9.25 -17.28
N PHE A 457 -2.50 8.02 -17.04
CA PHE A 457 -3.80 7.51 -17.45
C PHE A 457 -4.65 7.19 -16.22
N GLN A 458 -5.92 7.48 -16.33
CA GLN A 458 -6.94 7.05 -15.38
C GLN A 458 -7.19 5.54 -15.57
N TRP A 459 -7.55 4.84 -14.51
CA TRP A 459 -7.83 3.41 -14.57
C TRP A 459 -9.15 3.04 -13.87
N ASP A 460 -9.73 1.93 -14.32
CA ASP A 460 -10.99 1.39 -13.81
C ASP A 460 -10.72 0.32 -12.74
N PRO A 461 -11.12 0.51 -11.46
CA PRO A 461 -10.84 -0.41 -10.38
C PRO A 461 -11.62 -1.73 -10.44
N GLU A 462 -12.59 -1.84 -11.33
CA GLU A 462 -13.39 -3.05 -11.54
C GLU A 462 -12.83 -3.96 -12.63
N GLN A 463 -11.80 -3.52 -13.35
CA GLN A 463 -11.09 -4.34 -14.35
C GLN A 463 -10.18 -5.40 -13.68
N PRO A 464 -9.90 -6.53 -14.38
CA PRO A 464 -10.50 -6.95 -15.64
C PRO A 464 -11.91 -7.53 -15.48
N LEU A 465 -12.76 -7.24 -16.46
CA LEU A 465 -14.09 -7.86 -16.58
C LEU A 465 -14.09 -9.04 -17.58
N GLN A 466 -12.95 -9.33 -18.18
CA GLN A 466 -12.78 -10.34 -19.22
C GLN A 466 -12.63 -11.74 -18.64
N HIS A 467 -12.84 -12.73 -19.54
CA HIS A 467 -12.61 -14.14 -19.25
C HIS A 467 -11.49 -14.69 -20.14
N VAL A 468 -10.81 -15.72 -19.65
CA VAL A 468 -9.85 -16.54 -20.39
C VAL A 468 -10.21 -18.00 -20.14
N ASP A 469 -10.46 -18.77 -21.21
CA ASP A 469 -10.93 -20.15 -21.14
C ASP A 469 -12.19 -20.34 -20.23
N GLY A 470 -13.08 -19.35 -20.26
CA GLY A 470 -14.30 -19.31 -19.44
C GLY A 470 -14.10 -18.87 -18.00
N ILE A 471 -12.92 -18.38 -17.65
CA ILE A 471 -12.52 -18.01 -16.29
C ILE A 471 -12.45 -16.49 -16.16
N GLY A 472 -13.22 -15.93 -15.22
CA GLY A 472 -13.17 -14.50 -14.89
C GLY A 472 -11.81 -14.09 -14.34
N GLN A 473 -11.25 -12.99 -14.87
CA GLN A 473 -9.87 -12.56 -14.59
C GLN A 473 -9.75 -11.49 -13.50
N ALA A 474 -10.83 -11.14 -12.81
CA ALA A 474 -10.80 -10.14 -11.76
C ALA A 474 -9.86 -10.52 -10.60
N ALA A 475 -9.17 -9.54 -10.04
CA ALA A 475 -8.54 -9.69 -8.72
C ALA A 475 -9.65 -9.76 -7.66
N CYS A 476 -10.00 -10.95 -7.22
CA CYS A 476 -11.19 -11.19 -6.41
C CYS A 476 -10.82 -11.56 -4.96
N ALA A 477 -11.28 -10.75 -4.01
CA ALA A 477 -11.10 -11.04 -2.58
C ALA A 477 -12.03 -12.16 -2.07
N ALA A 478 -13.07 -12.54 -2.83
CA ALA A 478 -14.07 -13.53 -2.41
C ALA A 478 -13.97 -14.86 -3.18
N HIS A 479 -13.08 -14.98 -4.15
CA HIS A 479 -12.84 -16.19 -4.97
C HIS A 479 -14.09 -16.81 -5.58
N THR A 480 -14.92 -16.00 -6.19
CA THR A 480 -16.10 -16.42 -6.93
C THR A 480 -16.18 -15.69 -8.26
N ASP A 481 -16.79 -16.33 -9.25
CA ASP A 481 -17.11 -15.71 -10.53
C ASP A 481 -18.64 -15.70 -10.68
N PRO A 482 -19.30 -14.52 -10.86
CA PRO A 482 -18.71 -13.18 -10.86
C PRO A 482 -18.16 -12.75 -9.49
N CYS A 483 -17.12 -11.93 -9.51
CA CYS A 483 -16.47 -11.44 -8.30
C CYS A 483 -17.34 -10.42 -7.56
N PRO A 484 -17.74 -10.67 -6.32
CA PRO A 484 -18.57 -9.73 -5.55
C PRO A 484 -17.75 -8.64 -4.86
N VAL A 485 -16.48 -8.89 -4.56
CA VAL A 485 -15.57 -7.95 -3.90
C VAL A 485 -14.23 -8.02 -4.61
N THR A 486 -13.90 -6.98 -5.38
CA THR A 486 -12.61 -6.84 -6.04
C THR A 486 -11.53 -6.38 -5.07
N PHE A 487 -10.27 -6.45 -5.49
CA PHE A 487 -9.15 -6.12 -4.64
C PHE A 487 -8.06 -5.37 -5.43
N ILE A 488 -7.81 -4.12 -5.07
CA ILE A 488 -6.78 -3.27 -5.68
C ILE A 488 -5.55 -3.11 -4.79
N GLY A 489 -5.55 -3.74 -3.63
CA GLY A 489 -4.58 -3.58 -2.55
C GLY A 489 -5.14 -2.79 -1.38
N ASP A 490 -4.44 -2.84 -0.25
CA ASP A 490 -4.72 -2.04 0.93
C ASP A 490 -3.81 -0.80 1.00
N TYR A 491 -2.76 -0.74 0.19
CA TYR A 491 -1.76 0.34 0.14
C TYR A 491 -0.98 0.34 -1.17
N PHE A 492 -0.26 1.42 -1.44
CA PHE A 492 0.76 1.51 -2.47
C PHE A 492 2.00 2.27 -1.98
N GLY A 493 3.12 2.12 -2.68
CA GLY A 493 4.41 2.61 -2.22
C GLY A 493 4.82 3.96 -2.80
N LEU A 494 5.39 4.81 -1.94
CA LEU A 494 6.02 6.08 -2.30
C LEU A 494 7.45 6.11 -1.76
N ALA A 495 8.40 6.58 -2.57
CA ALA A 495 9.79 6.77 -2.18
C ALA A 495 10.32 8.11 -2.69
N MET A 496 11.35 8.65 -2.05
CA MET A 496 11.96 9.91 -2.45
C MET A 496 13.48 9.84 -2.42
N SER A 497 14.12 10.00 -3.58
CA SER A 497 15.55 10.16 -3.74
C SER A 497 15.98 11.63 -3.64
N ALA A 498 17.26 11.91 -3.89
CA ALA A 498 17.75 13.28 -3.98
C ALA A 498 17.16 14.02 -5.19
N ALA A 499 16.87 13.35 -6.29
CA ALA A 499 16.41 13.97 -7.53
C ALA A 499 14.91 13.80 -7.81
N ASN A 500 14.30 12.70 -7.36
CA ASN A 500 12.96 12.34 -7.77
C ASN A 500 12.06 11.88 -6.61
N VAL A 501 10.76 11.99 -6.81
CA VAL A 501 9.71 11.25 -6.08
C VAL A 501 9.29 10.08 -6.97
N TYR A 502 9.16 8.90 -6.40
CA TYR A 502 8.75 7.68 -7.07
C TYR A 502 7.48 7.13 -6.42
N GLY A 503 6.46 6.86 -7.25
CA GLY A 503 5.26 6.12 -6.83
C GLY A 503 5.23 4.78 -7.54
N LEU A 504 5.01 3.69 -6.80
CA LEU A 504 4.71 2.38 -7.37
C LEU A 504 3.26 2.06 -7.06
N MET A 505 2.42 2.04 -8.08
CA MET A 505 0.96 2.05 -7.95
C MET A 505 0.31 1.07 -8.93
N VAL A 506 -0.94 0.76 -8.68
CA VAL A 506 -1.76 -0.09 -9.56
C VAL A 506 -2.32 0.73 -10.72
N SER A 507 -2.40 0.11 -11.91
CA SER A 507 -3.18 0.62 -13.05
C SER A 507 -3.71 -0.53 -13.89
N THR A 508 -4.93 -0.41 -14.38
CA THR A 508 -5.55 -1.33 -15.36
C THR A 508 -5.55 -0.79 -16.78
N HIS A 509 -4.92 0.36 -17.01
CA HIS A 509 -4.88 0.99 -18.33
C HIS A 509 -4.10 0.18 -19.38
N TYR A 510 -3.03 -0.50 -18.96
CA TYR A 510 -2.08 -1.11 -19.89
C TYR A 510 -2.54 -2.50 -20.32
N PRO A 511 -2.73 -2.74 -21.65
CA PRO A 511 -3.19 -4.03 -22.16
C PRO A 511 -2.12 -5.11 -21.98
N SER A 512 -2.57 -6.33 -21.64
CA SER A 512 -1.71 -7.51 -21.64
C SER A 512 -1.55 -8.09 -23.05
N THR A 513 -0.69 -9.10 -23.18
CA THR A 513 -0.59 -9.94 -24.38
C THR A 513 -1.58 -11.11 -24.38
N VAL A 514 -2.34 -11.29 -23.31
CA VAL A 514 -3.36 -12.33 -23.15
C VAL A 514 -4.62 -11.88 -23.88
N THR A 515 -5.17 -12.76 -24.72
CA THR A 515 -6.41 -12.51 -25.45
C THR A 515 -7.59 -13.01 -24.64
N ALA A 516 -8.58 -12.17 -24.44
CA ALA A 516 -9.83 -12.51 -23.76
C ALA A 516 -10.76 -13.33 -24.66
N ASP A 517 -11.65 -14.13 -24.08
CA ASP A 517 -12.70 -14.88 -24.77
C ASP A 517 -13.67 -13.95 -25.52
N GLU A 518 -13.92 -12.77 -24.99
CA GLU A 518 -14.72 -11.70 -25.60
C GLU A 518 -13.98 -11.00 -26.75
N GLY A 519 -12.70 -11.28 -26.95
CA GLY A 519 -11.81 -10.66 -27.92
C GLY A 519 -11.07 -9.44 -27.36
N GLY A 520 -9.92 -9.15 -27.93
CA GLY A 520 -9.05 -8.09 -27.45
C GLY A 520 -8.15 -8.50 -26.26
N PRO A 521 -7.34 -7.58 -25.73
CA PRO A 521 -6.44 -7.85 -24.62
C PRO A 521 -7.18 -7.86 -23.27
N VAL A 522 -6.67 -8.64 -22.32
CA VAL A 522 -7.09 -8.53 -20.92
C VAL A 522 -6.38 -7.34 -20.26
N TYR A 523 -7.12 -6.54 -19.50
CA TYR A 523 -6.61 -5.37 -18.79
C TYR A 523 -6.38 -5.70 -17.31
N TYR A 524 -5.27 -6.42 -17.04
CA TYR A 524 -4.89 -6.75 -15.67
C TYR A 524 -4.45 -5.54 -14.86
N GLN A 525 -4.60 -5.63 -13.55
CA GLN A 525 -3.94 -4.70 -12.61
C GLN A 525 -2.41 -4.85 -12.73
N GLN A 526 -1.76 -3.85 -13.31
CA GLN A 526 -0.30 -3.81 -13.45
C GLN A 526 0.31 -2.86 -12.42
N GLN A 527 1.59 -3.05 -12.14
CA GLN A 527 2.37 -2.10 -11.35
C GLN A 527 3.00 -1.08 -12.26
N VAL A 528 2.75 0.19 -11.97
CA VAL A 528 3.26 1.33 -12.72
C VAL A 528 4.17 2.15 -11.82
N LEU A 529 5.38 2.41 -12.30
CA LEU A 529 6.32 3.33 -11.67
C LEU A 529 6.11 4.74 -12.21
N ALA A 530 5.68 5.66 -11.36
CA ALA A 530 5.75 7.08 -11.61
C ALA A 530 7.11 7.63 -11.16
N LYS A 531 7.75 8.45 -11.99
CA LYS A 531 9.00 9.17 -11.68
C LYS A 531 8.79 10.67 -11.88
N VAL A 532 8.83 11.43 -10.81
CA VAL A 532 8.57 12.87 -10.82
C VAL A 532 9.79 13.64 -10.32
N PRO A 533 10.41 14.51 -11.13
CA PRO A 533 11.53 15.32 -10.69
C PRO A 533 11.12 16.24 -9.52
N ARG A 534 11.87 16.24 -8.43
CA ARG A 534 11.62 17.12 -7.27
C ARG A 534 11.65 18.59 -7.63
N SER A 535 12.50 18.97 -8.61
CA SER A 535 12.56 20.34 -9.13
C SER A 535 11.24 20.78 -9.78
N ALA A 536 10.51 19.87 -10.44
CA ALA A 536 9.18 20.17 -11.00
C ALA A 536 8.11 20.37 -9.91
N LEU A 537 8.33 19.79 -8.74
CA LEU A 537 7.45 19.90 -7.56
C LEU A 537 7.81 21.08 -6.64
N GLY A 538 8.88 21.83 -6.90
CA GLY A 538 9.33 22.94 -6.09
C GLY A 538 9.98 22.55 -4.75
N ILE A 539 10.41 21.31 -4.60
CA ILE A 539 11.10 20.77 -3.41
C ILE A 539 12.51 20.26 -3.72
N GLY A 540 13.09 20.67 -4.85
CA GLY A 540 14.44 20.34 -5.30
C GLY A 540 15.52 21.03 -4.48
#